data_953fd69a8c158005b9cb1ee40e000691
#
_entry.id   953fd69a8c158005b9cb1ee40e000691
#
_cell.length_a   1.000
_cell.length_b   1.000
_cell.length_c   1.000
_cell.angle_alpha   90.00
_cell.angle_beta   90.00
_cell.angle_gamma   90.00
#
_symmetry.space_group_name_H-M   'P 1'
#
loop_
_entity.id
_entity.type
_entity.pdbx_description
1 polymer ?
#
loop_
_entity_poly.entity_id
_entity_poly.type
_entity_poly.pdbx_seq_one_letter_code
_entity_poly.pdbx_strand_id
1 'polypeptide(L)'
;MSDANLLDAFARYKVKTGNRARSALTSDRALVLSCFYNRFHRADVGVLRYEEDLAADTGSIATLLRAHLADALQNELDVKVIIAMAAERGTPVDTATKVPMRTPRMNFHARIDLIGRVTFFDGSRFVVEFRKNDAAT
;
A
#
# COMPACT_ATOMS: atom_id res chain seq x y z
N MET A 1 5.32 -6.06 -17.13
CA MET A 1 3.96 -5.54 -17.33
C MET A 1 3.40 -5.07 -16.01
N SER A 2 2.86 -3.88 -15.96
CA SER A 2 2.31 -3.34 -14.73
C SER A 2 0.96 -3.99 -14.43
N ASP A 3 0.69 -4.17 -13.14
CA ASP A 3 -0.58 -4.68 -12.69
C ASP A 3 -1.62 -3.58 -12.79
N ALA A 4 -2.61 -3.74 -13.66
CA ALA A 4 -3.58 -2.69 -13.91
C ALA A 4 -4.57 -2.51 -12.77
N ASN A 5 -4.81 -3.55 -11.98
CA ASN A 5 -5.79 -3.47 -10.90
C ASN A 5 -5.25 -4.09 -9.62
N LEU A 6 -5.98 -3.81 -8.55
CA LEU A 6 -5.57 -4.19 -7.20
C LEU A 6 -5.55 -5.72 -7.02
N LEU A 7 -6.52 -6.41 -7.58
CA LEU A 7 -6.59 -7.87 -7.44
C LEU A 7 -5.38 -8.54 -8.06
N ASP A 8 -4.97 -8.06 -9.23
CA ASP A 8 -3.79 -8.61 -9.91
C ASP A 8 -2.52 -8.33 -9.10
N ALA A 9 -2.42 -7.14 -8.51
CA ALA A 9 -1.25 -6.80 -7.72
C ALA A 9 -1.15 -7.69 -6.48
N PHE A 10 -2.26 -7.94 -5.79
CA PHE A 10 -2.25 -8.87 -4.66
C PHE A 10 -1.91 -10.29 -5.11
N ALA A 11 -2.42 -10.70 -6.28
CA ALA A 11 -2.14 -12.04 -6.82
C ALA A 11 -0.65 -12.27 -7.10
N ARG A 12 0.10 -11.18 -7.39
CA ARG A 12 1.55 -11.29 -7.57
C ARG A 12 2.23 -11.77 -6.29
N TYR A 13 1.63 -11.54 -5.14
CA TYR A 13 2.11 -12.02 -3.85
C TYR A 13 1.36 -13.27 -3.39
N LYS A 14 0.60 -13.91 -4.30
CA LYS A 14 -0.14 -15.14 -4.04
C LYS A 14 -1.21 -14.97 -2.99
N VAL A 15 -1.88 -13.82 -2.99
CA VAL A 15 -2.96 -13.52 -2.07
C VAL A 15 -4.21 -13.18 -2.86
N LYS A 16 -5.34 -13.73 -2.44
CA LYS A 16 -6.65 -13.38 -2.97
C LYS A 16 -7.35 -12.44 -2.00
N THR A 17 -7.88 -11.36 -2.53
CA THR A 17 -8.56 -10.34 -1.72
C THR A 17 -9.81 -9.84 -2.43
N GLY A 18 -10.59 -9.04 -1.72
CA GLY A 18 -11.63 -8.23 -2.34
C GLY A 18 -11.02 -7.07 -3.12
N ASN A 19 -11.83 -6.46 -3.96
CA ASN A 19 -11.34 -5.43 -4.88
C ASN A 19 -11.09 -4.06 -4.24
N ARG A 20 -11.28 -3.94 -2.92
CA ARG A 20 -11.00 -2.71 -2.17
C ARG A 20 -10.05 -2.95 -1.01
N ALA A 21 -9.42 -4.12 -0.95
CA ALA A 21 -8.54 -4.43 0.16
C ALA A 21 -7.33 -3.50 0.17
N ARG A 22 -6.91 -3.12 1.37
CA ARG A 22 -5.69 -2.35 1.59
C ARG A 22 -4.56 -3.23 2.08
N SER A 23 -4.89 -4.38 2.67
CA SER A 23 -3.89 -5.25 3.28
C SER A 23 -4.36 -6.69 3.27
N ALA A 24 -3.40 -7.59 3.32
CA ALA A 24 -3.67 -9.02 3.44
C ALA A 24 -2.43 -9.70 4.02
N LEU A 25 -2.62 -10.87 4.64
CA LEU A 25 -1.51 -11.66 5.11
C LEU A 25 -1.29 -12.84 4.17
N THR A 26 -0.04 -13.11 3.83
CA THR A 26 0.31 -14.27 3.04
C THR A 26 0.34 -15.53 3.90
N SER A 27 0.39 -16.69 3.25
CA SER A 27 0.43 -17.96 3.98
C SER A 27 1.69 -18.10 4.83
N ASP A 28 2.78 -17.46 4.44
CA ASP A 28 4.03 -17.45 5.20
C ASP A 28 4.14 -16.23 6.13
N ARG A 29 3.01 -15.59 6.40
CA ARG A 29 2.88 -14.52 7.38
C ARG A 29 3.68 -13.26 7.05
N ALA A 30 3.65 -12.85 5.79
CA ALA A 30 4.07 -11.50 5.42
C ALA A 30 2.84 -10.62 5.24
N LEU A 31 2.98 -9.34 5.53
CA LEU A 31 1.90 -8.38 5.31
C LEU A 31 2.05 -7.80 3.90
N VAL A 32 1.01 -7.92 3.08
CA VAL A 32 0.95 -7.23 1.80
C VAL A 32 0.14 -5.96 2.01
N LEU A 33 0.73 -4.83 1.68
CA LEU A 33 0.16 -3.51 1.98
C LEU A 33 0.09 -2.68 0.71
N SER A 34 -1.09 -2.12 0.43
CA SER A 34 -1.26 -1.17 -0.66
C SER A 34 -0.99 0.24 -0.14
N CYS A 35 -0.01 0.90 -0.74
CA CYS A 35 0.47 2.20 -0.31
C CYS A 35 0.33 3.21 -1.45
N PHE A 36 0.00 4.46 -1.11
CA PHE A 36 -0.15 5.51 -2.11
C PHE A 36 1.21 6.09 -2.49
N TYR A 37 1.45 6.21 -3.78
CA TYR A 37 2.73 6.67 -4.33
C TYR A 37 3.22 7.97 -3.70
N ASN A 38 2.33 8.92 -3.49
CA ASN A 38 2.71 10.27 -3.05
C ASN A 38 3.01 10.39 -1.56
N ARG A 39 2.93 9.29 -0.81
CA ARG A 39 3.23 9.30 0.62
C ARG A 39 4.57 8.68 0.96
N PHE A 40 5.35 8.31 -0.05
CA PHE A 40 6.71 7.81 0.15
C PHE A 40 7.69 8.96 0.19
N HIS A 41 8.70 8.84 1.03
CA HIS A 41 9.83 9.77 1.00
C HIS A 41 11.09 9.00 1.39
N ARG A 42 12.23 9.55 0.95
CA ARG A 42 13.51 8.94 1.27
C ARG A 42 13.89 9.33 2.69
N ALA A 43 14.06 8.33 3.56
CA ALA A 43 14.45 8.56 4.94
C ALA A 43 15.96 8.53 5.11
N ASP A 44 16.64 7.70 4.31
CA ASP A 44 18.09 7.55 4.35
C ASP A 44 18.53 6.92 3.03
N VAL A 45 19.81 6.74 2.83
CA VAL A 45 20.30 6.06 1.64
C VAL A 45 19.74 4.64 1.62
N GLY A 46 19.03 4.31 0.54
CA GLY A 46 18.43 3.00 0.38
C GLY A 46 17.21 2.73 1.23
N VAL A 47 16.68 3.72 1.93
CA VAL A 47 15.49 3.55 2.77
C VAL A 47 14.38 4.46 2.30
N LEU A 48 13.24 3.86 1.94
CA LEU A 48 12.02 4.59 1.63
C LEU A 48 11.08 4.47 2.82
N ARG A 49 10.58 5.59 3.30
CA ARG A 49 9.62 5.63 4.41
C ARG A 49 8.24 5.96 3.89
N TYR A 50 7.27 5.20 4.34
CA TYR A 50 5.87 5.44 4.05
C TYR A 50 5.16 5.80 5.36
N GLU A 51 4.41 6.88 5.35
CA GLU A 51 3.64 7.31 6.52
C GLU A 51 2.21 7.62 6.12
N GLU A 52 1.28 7.19 6.95
CA GLU A 52 -0.12 7.46 6.71
C GLU A 52 -0.86 7.57 8.03
N ASP A 53 -1.88 8.43 8.08
CA ASP A 53 -2.73 8.58 9.25
C ASP A 53 -4.12 8.07 8.90
N LEU A 54 -4.58 7.08 9.66
CA LEU A 54 -5.87 6.44 9.46
C LEU A 54 -6.97 7.02 10.35
N ALA A 55 -6.72 8.12 11.04
CA ALA A 55 -7.65 8.65 12.04
C ALA A 55 -9.04 8.90 11.46
N ALA A 56 -9.13 9.34 10.21
CA ALA A 56 -10.41 9.61 9.55
C ALA A 56 -11.01 8.38 8.87
N ASP A 57 -10.29 7.29 8.81
CA ASP A 57 -10.73 6.11 8.09
C ASP A 57 -11.52 5.18 9.00
N THR A 58 -12.72 4.84 8.56
CA THR A 58 -13.62 3.94 9.28
C THR A 58 -14.05 2.82 8.34
N GLY A 59 -14.74 1.82 8.89
CA GLY A 59 -15.25 0.72 8.11
C GLY A 59 -14.39 -0.53 8.20
N SER A 60 -14.85 -1.59 7.55
CA SER A 60 -14.23 -2.91 7.70
C SER A 60 -12.82 -2.98 7.12
N ILE A 61 -12.56 -2.27 6.02
CA ILE A 61 -11.25 -2.28 5.38
C ILE A 61 -10.22 -1.61 6.29
N ALA A 62 -10.57 -0.48 6.87
CA ALA A 62 -9.67 0.22 7.79
C ALA A 62 -9.46 -0.58 9.08
N THR A 63 -10.51 -1.23 9.57
CA THR A 63 -10.42 -2.07 10.76
C THR A 63 -9.46 -3.24 10.53
N LEU A 64 -9.57 -3.90 9.36
CA LEU A 64 -8.69 -5.00 9.02
C LEU A 64 -7.24 -4.52 8.84
N LEU A 65 -7.07 -3.36 8.21
CA LEU A 65 -5.74 -2.77 8.04
C LEU A 65 -5.08 -2.51 9.39
N ARG A 66 -5.83 -1.94 10.34
CA ARG A 66 -5.29 -1.71 11.69
C ARG A 66 -4.88 -3.02 12.37
N ALA A 67 -5.69 -4.06 12.23
CA ALA A 67 -5.35 -5.36 12.81
C ALA A 67 -4.08 -5.93 12.19
N HIS A 68 -3.94 -5.82 10.87
CA HIS A 68 -2.74 -6.30 10.17
C HIS A 68 -1.50 -5.50 10.56
N LEU A 69 -1.62 -4.19 10.71
CA LEU A 69 -0.50 -3.35 11.11
C LEU A 69 -0.03 -3.68 12.52
N ALA A 70 -0.97 -3.89 13.44
CA ALA A 70 -0.63 -4.27 14.82
C ALA A 70 0.09 -5.61 14.85
N ASP A 71 -0.41 -6.58 14.08
CA ASP A 71 0.23 -7.89 13.98
C ASP A 71 1.64 -7.78 13.40
N ALA A 72 1.78 -7.01 12.33
CA ALA A 72 3.07 -6.84 11.67
C ALA A 72 4.10 -6.17 12.58
N LEU A 73 3.68 -5.17 13.36
CA LEU A 73 4.57 -4.51 14.30
C LEU A 73 4.95 -5.45 15.45
N GLN A 74 3.96 -6.10 16.04
CA GLN A 74 4.19 -6.96 17.21
C GLN A 74 5.05 -8.17 16.88
N ASN A 75 4.84 -8.78 15.71
CA ASN A 75 5.51 -10.01 15.32
C ASN A 75 6.61 -9.79 14.28
N GLU A 76 6.95 -8.53 14.02
CA GLU A 76 8.04 -8.17 13.11
C GLU A 76 7.91 -8.84 11.75
N LEU A 77 6.69 -8.77 11.18
CA LEU A 77 6.43 -9.39 9.89
C LEU A 77 7.07 -8.59 8.77
N ASP A 78 7.50 -9.28 7.72
CA ASP A 78 7.92 -8.62 6.50
C ASP A 78 6.72 -7.93 5.86
N VAL A 79 6.95 -6.76 5.29
CA VAL A 79 5.92 -6.03 4.56
C VAL A 79 6.27 -6.03 3.08
N LYS A 80 5.34 -6.51 2.27
CA LYS A 80 5.44 -6.51 0.82
C LYS A 80 4.51 -5.42 0.30
N VAL A 81 4.97 -4.64 -0.66
CA VAL A 81 4.27 -3.42 -1.01
C VAL A 81 3.66 -3.48 -2.41
N ILE A 82 2.46 -2.94 -2.50
CA ILE A 82 1.80 -2.59 -3.75
C ILE A 82 1.72 -1.07 -3.77
N ILE A 83 2.24 -0.45 -4.82
CA ILE A 83 2.18 1.00 -4.94
C ILE A 83 1.01 1.40 -5.81
N ALA A 84 0.12 2.19 -5.24
CA ALA A 84 -1.03 2.74 -5.94
C ALA A 84 -0.69 4.13 -6.44
N MET A 85 -0.91 4.38 -7.72
CA MET A 85 -0.64 5.67 -8.32
C MET A 85 -1.71 6.00 -9.36
N ALA A 86 -1.95 7.28 -9.59
CA ALA A 86 -2.90 7.69 -10.58
C ALA A 86 -2.44 7.22 -11.96
N ALA A 87 -3.37 6.65 -12.74
CA ALA A 87 -3.05 6.13 -14.05
C ALA A 87 -2.71 7.25 -15.04
N GLU A 88 -3.28 8.42 -14.82
CA GLU A 88 -3.07 9.56 -15.70
C GLU A 88 -2.64 10.76 -14.88
N ARG A 89 -1.70 11.50 -15.44
CA ARG A 89 -1.30 12.76 -14.84
C ARG A 89 -2.44 13.74 -14.92
N GLY A 90 -2.69 14.38 -13.80
CA GLY A 90 -3.70 15.41 -13.79
C GLY A 90 -5.04 14.79 -14.13
N THR A 91 -5.66 14.18 -13.14
CA THR A 91 -7.01 13.67 -13.32
C THR A 91 -7.87 14.70 -14.00
N PRO A 92 -8.51 14.33 -15.10
CA PRO A 92 -9.33 15.31 -15.79
C PRO A 92 -10.46 15.76 -14.89
N VAL A 93 -10.46 17.05 -14.65
CA VAL A 93 -11.61 17.73 -14.08
C VAL A 93 -12.32 18.33 -15.26
N ASP A 94 -13.62 18.16 -15.31
CA ASP A 94 -14.38 18.84 -16.33
C ASP A 94 -14.28 20.34 -16.06
N THR A 95 -13.48 21.03 -16.84
CA THR A 95 -13.24 22.45 -16.63
C THR A 95 -14.49 23.29 -16.84
N ALA A 96 -15.43 22.79 -17.61
CA ALA A 96 -16.66 23.51 -17.83
C ALA A 96 -17.59 23.48 -16.62
N THR A 97 -17.72 22.33 -16.01
CA THR A 97 -18.60 22.17 -14.86
C THR A 97 -17.87 22.21 -13.54
N LYS A 98 -16.55 22.05 -13.56
CA LYS A 98 -15.71 21.98 -12.37
C LYS A 98 -16.07 20.82 -11.47
N VAL A 99 -16.67 19.79 -12.03
CA VAL A 99 -17.04 18.60 -11.30
C VAL A 99 -16.07 17.49 -11.68
N PRO A 100 -15.51 16.79 -10.71
CA PRO A 100 -14.70 15.62 -11.03
C PRO A 100 -15.53 14.63 -11.82
N MET A 101 -15.04 14.23 -12.97
CA MET A 101 -15.77 13.32 -13.83
C MET A 101 -16.06 12.01 -13.14
N ARG A 102 -15.08 11.53 -12.40
CA ARG A 102 -15.17 10.28 -11.66
C ARG A 102 -13.92 10.16 -10.80
N THR A 103 -13.94 9.18 -9.92
CA THR A 103 -12.75 8.81 -9.17
C THR A 103 -11.61 8.50 -10.15
N PRO A 104 -10.42 9.03 -9.93
CA PRO A 104 -9.30 8.77 -10.81
C PRO A 104 -9.05 7.28 -10.93
N ARG A 105 -8.75 6.83 -12.14
CA ARG A 105 -8.31 5.47 -12.34
C ARG A 105 -6.95 5.30 -11.68
N MET A 106 -6.80 4.22 -10.93
CA MET A 106 -5.56 3.91 -10.25
C MET A 106 -4.88 2.71 -10.91
N ASN A 107 -3.58 2.79 -11.02
CA ASN A 107 -2.76 1.63 -11.33
C ASN A 107 -2.10 1.14 -10.05
N PHE A 108 -1.92 -0.18 -9.96
CA PHE A 108 -1.34 -0.81 -8.80
C PHE A 108 -0.14 -1.64 -9.25
N HIS A 109 0.99 -1.42 -8.61
CA HIS A 109 2.25 -2.08 -8.98
C HIS A 109 2.80 -2.84 -7.78
N ALA A 110 2.91 -4.15 -7.91
CA ALA A 110 3.57 -4.97 -6.90
C ALA A 110 5.08 -4.77 -7.04
N ARG A 111 5.70 -4.14 -6.04
CA ARG A 111 7.13 -3.85 -6.04
C ARG A 111 7.87 -4.97 -5.31
N ILE A 112 8.08 -6.08 -6.01
CA ILE A 112 8.74 -7.25 -5.42
C ILE A 112 10.22 -6.99 -5.09
N ASP A 113 10.78 -5.93 -5.61
CA ASP A 113 12.14 -5.50 -5.33
C ASP A 113 12.30 -4.76 -3.99
N LEU A 114 11.19 -4.55 -3.28
CA LEU A 114 11.21 -3.89 -1.97
C LEU A 114 10.70 -4.81 -0.89
N ILE A 115 11.25 -4.66 0.30
CA ILE A 115 10.79 -5.35 1.51
C ILE A 115 10.79 -4.35 2.65
N GLY A 116 9.78 -4.40 3.50
CA GLY A 116 9.65 -3.43 4.57
C GLY A 116 9.34 -4.02 5.92
N ARG A 117 9.28 -3.16 6.90
CA ARG A 117 8.85 -3.45 8.27
C ARG A 117 8.05 -2.28 8.79
N VAL A 118 6.99 -2.58 9.54
CA VAL A 118 6.27 -1.55 10.27
C VAL A 118 7.17 -1.12 11.41
N THR A 119 7.51 0.17 11.44
CA THR A 119 8.39 0.71 12.48
C THR A 119 7.62 1.47 13.55
N PHE A 120 6.38 1.86 13.26
CA PHE A 120 5.54 2.58 14.20
C PHE A 120 4.07 2.36 13.88
N PHE A 121 3.25 2.17 14.90
CA PHE A 121 1.80 2.14 14.76
C PHE A 121 1.16 2.41 16.12
N ASP A 122 0.31 3.44 16.19
CA ASP A 122 -0.35 3.83 17.44
C ASP A 122 -1.87 3.64 17.41
N GLY A 123 -2.38 2.96 16.38
CA GLY A 123 -3.82 2.77 16.17
C GLY A 123 -4.39 3.69 15.12
N SER A 124 -3.72 4.78 14.82
CA SER A 124 -4.11 5.74 13.78
C SER A 124 -3.01 5.94 12.77
N ARG A 125 -1.87 6.43 13.24
CA ARG A 125 -0.72 6.70 12.37
C ARG A 125 0.19 5.50 12.32
N PHE A 126 0.70 5.20 11.12
CA PHE A 126 1.68 4.14 10.98
C PHE A 126 2.82 4.56 10.07
N VAL A 127 3.96 3.93 10.27
CA VAL A 127 5.17 4.15 9.49
C VAL A 127 5.73 2.80 9.08
N VAL A 128 6.07 2.67 7.79
CA VAL A 128 6.73 1.48 7.26
C VAL A 128 8.01 1.94 6.56
N GLU A 129 9.10 1.25 6.82
CA GLU A 129 10.35 1.52 6.12
C GLU A 129 10.67 0.36 5.19
N PHE A 130 10.98 0.69 3.95
CA PHE A 130 11.27 -0.27 2.90
C PHE A 130 12.72 -0.16 2.45
N ARG A 131 13.30 -1.31 2.12
CA ARG A 131 14.64 -1.42 1.57
C ARG A 131 14.59 -2.32 0.36
N LYS A 132 15.63 -2.29 -0.43
CA LYS A 132 15.74 -3.21 -1.55
C LYS A 132 15.77 -4.63 -1.05
N ASN A 133 14.97 -5.47 -1.68
CA ASN A 133 14.89 -6.89 -1.34
C ASN A 133 15.86 -7.67 -2.20
N ASP A 134 17.04 -7.95 -1.68
CA ASP A 134 18.06 -8.68 -2.43
C ASP A 134 17.66 -10.12 -2.71
N ALA A 135 16.80 -10.68 -1.89
CA ALA A 135 16.31 -12.04 -2.11
C ALA A 135 15.39 -12.15 -3.31
N ALA A 136 14.92 -11.05 -3.85
CA ALA A 136 14.03 -11.02 -5.01
C ALA A 136 14.77 -11.13 -6.34
N THR A 137 16.07 -11.08 -6.33
CA THR A 137 16.86 -11.16 -7.57
C THR A 137 17.00 -12.58 -8.08
#